data_49f2a20d4716d6490852f4ce08753f03
#
_entry.id   49f2a20d4716d6490852f4ce08753f03
#
_cell.length_a   1.000
_cell.length_b   1.000
_cell.length_c   1.000
_cell.angle_alpha   90.00
_cell.angle_beta   90.00
_cell.angle_gamma   90.00
#
_symmetry.space_group_name_H-M   'P 1'
#
loop_
_entity.id
_entity.type
_entity.pdbx_description
1 polymer ?
#
loop_
_entity_poly.entity_id
_entity_poly.type
_entity_poly.pdbx_seq_one_letter_code
_entity_poly.pdbx_strand_id
1 'polypeptide(L)'
;MSGKGKNAIDMTGGSLWKNILVFSLPLMMTQMLEVLFNLSDVAIAGKYADYIALGAVGSTALLVSLFTGILIGMGAGVNVRTAHQLGAEKTSGSSETVARTVYSGLIVCLIIGIILCLVCNIFARPMLEALKTKDELIESAVLY
;
A
#
# COMPACT_ATOMS: atom_id res chain seq x y z
N MET A 1 27.37 -18.46 13.32
CA MET A 1 26.33 -18.63 14.37
C MET A 1 25.06 -18.00 13.84
N SER A 2 24.16 -18.83 13.32
CA SER A 2 22.95 -18.38 12.63
C SER A 2 21.82 -18.22 13.65
N GLY A 3 21.48 -17.01 14.02
CA GLY A 3 20.29 -16.69 14.78
C GLY A 3 19.04 -16.88 13.93
N LYS A 4 18.49 -18.09 13.93
CA LYS A 4 17.15 -18.34 13.41
C LYS A 4 16.18 -17.47 14.21
N GLY A 5 15.68 -16.40 13.62
CA GLY A 5 14.60 -15.61 14.18
C GLY A 5 13.43 -16.56 14.49
N LYS A 6 13.09 -16.70 15.77
CA LYS A 6 12.09 -17.64 16.30
C LYS A 6 10.65 -17.44 15.75
N ASN A 7 10.44 -16.44 14.90
CA ASN A 7 9.12 -16.03 14.40
C ASN A 7 8.98 -16.08 12.88
N ALA A 8 9.98 -16.59 12.14
CA ALA A 8 9.84 -16.75 10.70
C ALA A 8 9.13 -18.08 10.39
N ILE A 9 7.96 -18.00 9.81
CA ILE A 9 7.20 -19.17 9.34
C ILE A 9 7.93 -19.73 8.12
N ASP A 10 8.49 -20.93 8.24
CA ASP A 10 9.12 -21.61 7.10
C ASP A 10 8.03 -22.18 6.18
N MET A 11 7.76 -21.45 5.11
CA MET A 11 6.75 -21.81 4.12
C MET A 11 7.19 -22.93 3.16
N THR A 12 8.45 -23.35 3.23
CA THR A 12 9.01 -24.37 2.34
C THR A 12 8.82 -25.80 2.84
N GLY A 13 8.30 -25.97 4.08
CA GLY A 13 8.06 -27.27 4.70
C GLY A 13 6.65 -27.40 5.28
N GLY A 14 6.10 -28.60 5.32
CA GLY A 14 4.80 -28.89 5.91
C GLY A 14 3.61 -28.76 4.96
N SER A 15 2.39 -28.71 5.51
CA SER A 15 1.17 -28.56 4.72
C SER A 15 1.01 -27.14 4.19
N LEU A 16 1.02 -26.98 2.86
CA LEU A 16 0.88 -25.70 2.17
C LEU A 16 -0.37 -24.92 2.62
N TRP A 17 -1.50 -25.61 2.77
CA TRP A 17 -2.77 -25.02 3.21
C TRP A 17 -2.68 -24.42 4.61
N LYS A 18 -2.05 -25.12 5.54
CA LYS A 18 -1.88 -24.62 6.92
C LYS A 18 -0.99 -23.37 6.94
N ASN A 19 0.09 -23.38 6.19
CA ASN A 19 1.02 -22.25 6.11
C ASN A 19 0.36 -21.03 5.50
N ILE A 20 -0.42 -21.20 4.43
CA ILE A 20 -1.19 -20.11 3.80
C ILE A 20 -2.19 -19.53 4.81
N LEU A 21 -2.98 -20.36 5.49
CA LEU A 21 -3.97 -19.87 6.46
C LEU A 21 -3.34 -19.11 7.62
N VAL A 22 -2.26 -19.64 8.18
CA VAL A 22 -1.55 -18.97 9.30
C VAL A 22 -0.93 -17.65 8.87
N PHE A 23 -0.47 -17.54 7.62
CA PHE A 23 0.10 -16.31 7.09
C PHE A 23 -0.98 -15.29 6.69
N SER A 24 -2.08 -15.75 6.14
CA SER A 24 -3.16 -14.86 5.68
C SER A 24 -3.95 -14.23 6.84
N LEU A 25 -4.07 -14.93 7.97
CA LEU A 25 -4.84 -14.44 9.12
C LEU A 25 -4.38 -13.06 9.63
N PRO A 26 -3.08 -12.83 9.93
CA PRO A 26 -2.60 -11.51 10.32
C PRO A 26 -2.79 -10.45 9.24
N LEU A 27 -2.61 -10.82 7.96
CA LEU A 27 -2.83 -9.90 6.84
C LEU A 27 -4.30 -9.47 6.75
N MET A 28 -5.23 -10.42 6.91
CA MET A 28 -6.67 -10.11 6.95
C MET A 28 -7.01 -9.18 8.11
N MET A 29 -6.43 -9.40 9.29
CA MET A 29 -6.64 -8.51 10.44
C MET A 29 -6.13 -7.09 10.17
N THR A 30 -4.98 -6.95 9.51
CA THR A 30 -4.44 -5.65 9.12
C THR A 30 -5.37 -4.93 8.15
N GLN A 31 -5.88 -5.64 7.14
CA GLN A 31 -6.85 -5.08 6.19
C GLN A 31 -8.18 -4.68 6.86
N MET A 32 -8.67 -5.49 7.80
CA MET A 32 -9.85 -5.13 8.58
C MET A 32 -9.65 -3.86 9.40
N LEU A 33 -8.45 -3.70 9.98
CA LEU A 33 -8.09 -2.50 10.73
C LEU A 33 -8.07 -1.27 9.82
N GLU A 34 -7.49 -1.38 8.62
CA GLU A 34 -7.47 -0.31 7.62
C GLU A 34 -8.88 0.13 7.23
N VAL A 35 -9.78 -0.82 6.98
CA VAL A 35 -11.19 -0.52 6.68
C VAL A 35 -11.89 0.17 7.87
N LEU A 36 -11.61 -0.28 9.10
CA LEU A 36 -12.16 0.35 10.31
C LEU A 36 -11.66 1.79 10.49
N PHE A 37 -10.40 2.08 10.21
CA PHE A 37 -9.87 3.44 10.23
C PHE A 37 -10.58 4.32 9.20
N ASN A 38 -10.66 3.89 7.96
CA ASN A 38 -11.37 4.62 6.89
C ASN A 38 -12.84 4.88 7.26
N LEU A 39 -13.53 3.88 7.82
CA LEU A 39 -14.90 4.03 8.26
C LEU A 39 -15.03 5.03 9.41
N SER A 40 -14.09 5.02 10.35
CA SER A 40 -14.04 5.96 11.47
C SER A 40 -13.81 7.39 10.99
N ASP A 41 -12.93 7.61 10.03
CA ASP A 41 -12.67 8.93 9.43
C ASP A 41 -13.92 9.49 8.77
N VAL A 42 -14.60 8.68 7.97
CA VAL A 42 -15.88 9.09 7.34
C VAL A 42 -16.97 9.35 8.38
N ALA A 43 -17.06 8.53 9.44
CA ALA A 43 -18.05 8.71 10.50
C ALA A 43 -17.79 9.98 11.31
N ILE A 44 -16.53 10.30 11.61
CA ILE A 44 -16.14 11.51 12.33
C ILE A 44 -16.40 12.73 11.44
N ALA A 45 -15.98 12.69 10.18
CA ALA A 45 -16.24 13.76 9.22
C ALA A 45 -17.75 14.00 9.06
N GLY A 46 -18.55 12.95 8.94
CA GLY A 46 -20.00 13.07 8.80
C GLY A 46 -20.75 13.59 10.04
N LYS A 47 -20.16 13.40 11.24
CA LYS A 47 -20.80 13.82 12.50
C LYS A 47 -20.36 15.21 12.97
N TYR A 48 -19.12 15.59 12.75
CA TYR A 48 -18.50 16.77 13.33
C TYR A 48 -18.06 17.82 12.32
N ALA A 49 -17.97 17.46 11.03
CA ALA A 49 -17.58 18.37 9.97
C ALA A 49 -18.80 18.76 9.12
N ASP A 50 -18.65 19.86 8.42
CA ASP A 50 -19.69 20.36 7.50
C ASP A 50 -19.82 19.42 6.29
N TYR A 51 -20.96 19.47 5.58
CA TYR A 51 -21.17 18.67 4.36
C TYR A 51 -20.10 18.89 3.30
N ILE A 52 -19.45 20.07 3.30
CA ILE A 52 -18.32 20.40 2.44
C ILE A 52 -17.11 19.51 2.73
N ALA A 53 -16.75 19.35 4.02
CA ALA A 53 -15.62 18.49 4.41
C ALA A 53 -15.89 17.02 4.09
N LEU A 54 -17.11 16.53 4.33
CA LEU A 54 -17.50 15.17 3.97
C LEU A 54 -17.44 14.94 2.44
N GLY A 55 -17.90 15.92 1.67
CA GLY A 55 -17.82 15.90 0.21
C GLY A 55 -16.38 15.92 -0.31
N ALA A 56 -15.50 16.70 0.31
CA ALA A 56 -14.07 16.74 -0.01
C ALA A 56 -13.40 15.39 0.24
N VAL A 57 -13.59 14.78 1.41
CA VAL A 57 -13.07 13.45 1.75
C VAL A 57 -13.59 12.40 0.76
N GLY A 58 -14.89 12.41 0.44
CA GLY A 58 -15.47 11.47 -0.52
C GLY A 58 -14.92 11.62 -1.92
N SER A 59 -14.71 12.86 -2.39
CA SER A 59 -14.15 13.12 -3.72
C SER A 59 -12.69 12.73 -3.84
N THR A 60 -11.89 12.92 -2.79
CA THR A 60 -10.48 12.53 -2.76
C THR A 60 -10.27 11.04 -2.57
N ALA A 61 -11.22 10.33 -1.95
CA ALA A 61 -11.11 8.91 -1.65
C ALA A 61 -10.79 8.06 -2.89
N LEU A 62 -11.38 8.37 -4.05
CA LEU A 62 -11.11 7.67 -5.31
C LEU A 62 -9.68 7.89 -5.79
N LEU A 63 -9.17 9.13 -5.70
CA LEU A 63 -7.80 9.46 -6.09
C LEU A 63 -6.80 8.80 -5.14
N VAL A 64 -7.03 8.91 -3.84
CA VAL A 64 -6.20 8.26 -2.80
C VAL A 64 -6.17 6.76 -3.02
N SER A 65 -7.31 6.13 -3.26
CA SER A 65 -7.40 4.69 -3.54
C SER A 65 -6.63 4.29 -4.81
N LEU A 66 -6.70 5.09 -5.87
CA LEU A 66 -5.96 4.84 -7.11
C LEU A 66 -4.45 4.88 -6.87
N PHE A 67 -3.95 5.95 -6.25
CA PHE A 67 -2.52 6.11 -6.00
C PHE A 67 -1.99 5.08 -5.00
N THR A 68 -2.73 4.83 -3.93
CA THR A 68 -2.40 3.79 -2.95
C THR A 68 -2.38 2.41 -3.60
N GLY A 69 -3.33 2.12 -4.48
CA GLY A 69 -3.38 0.86 -5.25
C GLY A 69 -2.15 0.66 -6.12
N ILE A 70 -1.66 1.72 -6.78
CA ILE A 70 -0.41 1.67 -7.56
C ILE A 70 0.79 1.35 -6.66
N LEU A 71 0.92 2.03 -5.52
CA LEU A 71 2.01 1.82 -4.57
C LEU A 71 1.99 0.40 -3.97
N ILE A 72 0.81 -0.08 -3.58
CA ILE A 72 0.62 -1.44 -3.07
C ILE A 72 0.98 -2.47 -4.15
N GLY A 73 0.53 -2.27 -5.39
CA GLY A 73 0.83 -3.15 -6.51
C GLY A 73 2.34 -3.24 -6.79
N MET A 74 3.04 -2.13 -6.70
CA MET A 74 4.50 -2.10 -6.84
C MET A 74 5.20 -2.82 -5.67
N GLY A 75 4.78 -2.55 -4.44
CA GLY A 75 5.30 -3.25 -3.25
C GLY A 75 5.10 -4.76 -3.34
N ALA A 76 3.93 -5.19 -3.82
CA ALA A 76 3.65 -6.59 -4.08
C ALA A 76 4.59 -7.20 -5.13
N GLY A 77 4.88 -6.47 -6.23
CA GLY A 77 5.82 -6.89 -7.26
C GLY A 77 7.24 -7.11 -6.72
N VAL A 78 7.74 -6.17 -5.91
CA VAL A 78 9.04 -6.31 -5.24
C VAL A 78 9.05 -7.49 -4.28
N ASN A 79 7.96 -7.68 -3.50
CA ASN A 79 7.82 -8.80 -2.58
C ASN A 79 7.86 -10.15 -3.29
N VAL A 80 7.11 -10.31 -4.38
CA VAL A 80 7.10 -11.55 -5.18
C VAL A 80 8.49 -11.85 -5.75
N ARG A 81 9.18 -10.83 -6.27
CA ARG A 81 10.53 -10.99 -6.81
C ARG A 81 11.53 -11.40 -5.72
N THR A 82 11.46 -10.76 -4.57
CA THR A 82 12.32 -11.09 -3.42
C THR A 82 12.05 -12.49 -2.90
N ALA A 83 10.79 -12.89 -2.77
CA ALA A 83 10.40 -14.23 -2.34
C ALA A 83 10.89 -15.31 -3.30
N HIS A 84 10.79 -15.07 -4.62
CA HIS A 84 11.29 -15.98 -5.63
C HIS A 84 12.82 -16.17 -5.53
N GLN A 85 13.55 -15.08 -5.31
CA GLN A 85 15.01 -15.16 -5.18
C GLN A 85 15.44 -15.81 -3.87
N LEU A 86 14.74 -15.54 -2.76
CA LEU A 86 14.95 -16.24 -1.49
C LEU A 86 14.75 -17.76 -1.62
N GLY A 87 13.74 -18.16 -2.41
CA GLY A 87 13.52 -19.57 -2.73
C GLY A 87 14.67 -20.18 -3.56
N ALA A 88 15.17 -19.44 -4.55
CA ALA A 88 16.27 -19.84 -5.41
C ALA A 88 17.62 -19.86 -4.64
N GLU A 89 17.83 -18.94 -3.70
CA GLU A 89 19.03 -18.88 -2.86
C GLU A 89 19.19 -20.14 -2.00
N LYS A 90 18.11 -20.66 -1.45
CA LYS A 90 18.13 -21.95 -0.71
C LYS A 90 18.69 -23.09 -1.57
N THR A 91 18.61 -22.99 -2.89
CA THR A 91 19.09 -24.00 -3.84
C THR A 91 20.50 -23.67 -4.37
N SER A 92 20.88 -22.39 -4.46
CA SER A 92 22.12 -21.93 -5.15
C SER A 92 23.13 -21.21 -4.24
N GLY A 93 22.80 -20.91 -2.99
CA GLY A 93 23.74 -20.38 -1.97
C GLY A 93 24.18 -18.92 -2.16
N SER A 94 23.51 -18.10 -2.96
CA SER A 94 23.96 -16.75 -3.36
C SER A 94 23.14 -15.65 -2.70
N SER A 95 23.47 -15.28 -1.45
CA SER A 95 22.74 -14.26 -0.67
C SER A 95 22.90 -12.83 -1.20
N GLU A 96 23.92 -12.56 -1.98
CA GLU A 96 24.19 -11.25 -2.60
C GLU A 96 23.08 -10.83 -3.57
N THR A 97 22.46 -11.77 -4.26
CA THR A 97 21.41 -11.52 -5.24
C THR A 97 20.11 -11.01 -4.59
N VAL A 98 19.77 -11.52 -3.40
CA VAL A 98 18.57 -11.09 -2.65
C VAL A 98 18.72 -9.65 -2.16
N ALA A 99 19.87 -9.32 -1.57
CA ALA A 99 20.16 -7.96 -1.10
C ALA A 99 20.08 -6.96 -2.27
N ARG A 100 20.65 -7.29 -3.41
CA ARG A 100 20.63 -6.46 -4.62
C ARG A 100 19.19 -6.25 -5.13
N THR A 101 18.34 -7.25 -5.08
CA THR A 101 16.93 -7.13 -5.47
C THR A 101 16.15 -6.22 -4.56
N VAL A 102 16.35 -6.35 -3.24
CA VAL A 102 15.71 -5.48 -2.25
C VAL A 102 16.13 -4.03 -2.44
N TYR A 103 17.43 -3.77 -2.62
CA TYR A 103 17.94 -2.42 -2.86
C TYR A 103 17.38 -1.81 -4.16
N SER A 104 17.39 -2.56 -5.25
CA SER A 104 16.82 -2.07 -6.53
C SER A 104 15.32 -1.83 -6.40
N GLY A 105 14.59 -2.70 -5.72
CA GLY A 105 13.16 -2.51 -5.45
C GLY A 105 12.88 -1.25 -4.64
N LEU A 106 13.67 -1.00 -3.60
CA LEU A 106 13.54 0.19 -2.75
C LEU A 106 13.82 1.48 -3.54
N ILE A 107 14.85 1.50 -4.37
CA ILE A 107 15.18 2.65 -5.24
C ILE A 107 14.05 2.92 -6.23
N VAL A 108 13.53 1.89 -6.88
CA VAL A 108 12.42 2.01 -7.84
C VAL A 108 11.16 2.53 -7.15
N CYS A 109 10.80 1.99 -5.98
CA CYS A 109 9.66 2.46 -5.19
C CYS A 109 9.83 3.93 -4.77
N LEU A 110 11.04 4.33 -4.37
CA LEU A 110 11.32 5.70 -3.98
C LEU A 110 11.19 6.67 -5.17
N ILE A 111 11.74 6.32 -6.32
CA ILE A 111 11.65 7.15 -7.54
C ILE A 111 10.18 7.31 -7.95
N ILE A 112 9.41 6.23 -7.98
CA ILE A 112 8.00 6.28 -8.38
C ILE A 112 7.17 7.00 -7.31
N GLY A 113 7.47 6.84 -6.03
CA GLY A 113 6.83 7.61 -4.97
C GLY A 113 7.02 9.12 -5.13
N ILE A 114 8.24 9.56 -5.47
CA ILE A 114 8.52 10.97 -5.77
C ILE A 114 7.75 11.44 -7.01
N ILE A 115 7.75 10.66 -8.08
CA ILE A 115 7.00 10.99 -9.31
C ILE A 115 5.51 11.11 -9.02
N LEU A 116 4.92 10.16 -8.30
CA LEU A 116 3.52 10.20 -7.91
C LEU A 116 3.20 11.42 -7.03
N CYS A 117 4.08 11.75 -6.09
CA CYS A 117 3.92 12.94 -5.26
C CYS A 117 3.90 14.22 -6.10
N LEU A 118 4.81 14.36 -7.08
CA LEU A 118 4.83 15.50 -8.00
C LEU A 118 3.58 15.54 -8.88
N VAL A 119 3.17 14.40 -9.42
CA VAL A 119 1.95 14.29 -10.23
C VAL A 119 0.72 14.67 -9.40
N CYS A 120 0.59 14.17 -8.17
CA CYS A 120 -0.51 14.55 -7.29
C CYS A 120 -0.54 16.06 -7.03
N ASN A 121 0.61 16.67 -6.72
CA ASN A 121 0.65 18.12 -6.45
C ASN A 121 0.29 18.98 -7.66
N ILE A 122 0.76 18.58 -8.85
CA ILE A 122 0.53 19.38 -10.09
C ILE A 122 -0.87 19.13 -10.64
N PHE A 123 -1.35 17.91 -10.59
CA PHE A 123 -2.59 17.48 -11.23
C PHE A 123 -3.77 17.31 -10.25
N ALA A 124 -3.61 17.60 -8.95
CA ALA A 124 -4.68 17.46 -7.96
C ALA A 124 -5.96 18.19 -8.41
N ARG A 125 -5.83 19.44 -8.79
CA ARG A 125 -6.97 20.28 -9.24
C ARG A 125 -7.65 19.75 -10.51
N PRO A 126 -6.96 19.53 -11.64
CA PRO A 126 -7.59 19.02 -12.86
C PRO A 126 -8.16 17.59 -12.68
N MET A 127 -7.59 16.78 -11.78
CA MET A 127 -8.12 15.44 -11.50
C MET A 127 -9.45 15.50 -10.73
N LEU A 128 -9.59 16.43 -9.78
CA LEU A 128 -10.85 16.66 -9.06
C LEU A 128 -11.92 17.24 -9.96
N GLU A 129 -11.56 18.14 -10.86
CA GLU A 129 -12.46 18.68 -11.90
C GLU A 129 -12.93 17.58 -12.86
N ALA A 130 -12.04 16.68 -13.28
CA ALA A 130 -12.38 15.53 -14.13
C ALA A 130 -13.35 14.56 -13.45
N LEU A 131 -13.30 14.43 -12.13
CA LEU A 131 -14.26 13.66 -11.32
C LEU A 131 -15.60 14.39 -11.12
N LYS A 132 -15.80 15.57 -11.76
CA LYS A 132 -16.99 16.42 -11.61
C LYS A 132 -17.29 16.78 -10.14
N THR A 133 -16.25 16.98 -9.36
CA THR A 133 -16.38 17.50 -8.00
C THR A 133 -16.91 18.92 -8.06
N LYS A 134 -17.87 19.28 -7.20
CA LYS A 134 -18.41 20.65 -7.16
C LYS A 134 -17.31 21.65 -6.80
N ASP A 135 -17.32 22.81 -7.44
CA ASP A 135 -16.32 23.86 -7.27
C ASP A 135 -16.11 24.28 -5.82
N GLU A 136 -17.17 24.28 -5.01
CA GLU A 136 -17.15 24.56 -3.59
C GLU A 136 -16.34 23.53 -2.77
N LEU A 137 -16.19 22.30 -3.29
CA LEU A 137 -15.50 21.20 -2.64
C LEU A 137 -14.04 21.06 -3.08
N ILE A 138 -13.69 21.60 -4.25
CA ILE A 138 -12.36 21.44 -4.85
C ILE A 138 -11.28 22.03 -3.96
N GLU A 139 -11.52 23.24 -3.42
CA GLU A 139 -10.53 23.93 -2.59
C GLU A 139 -10.23 23.16 -1.29
N SER A 140 -11.27 22.65 -0.65
CA SER A 140 -11.14 21.80 0.54
C SER A 140 -10.54 20.43 0.22
N ALA A 141 -10.84 19.86 -0.94
CA ALA A 141 -10.32 18.58 -1.39
C ALA A 141 -8.83 18.64 -1.78
N VAL A 142 -8.37 19.75 -2.34
CA VAL A 142 -6.95 19.98 -2.64
C VAL A 142 -6.11 20.18 -1.36
N LEU A 143 -6.74 20.76 -0.32
CA LEU A 143 -6.08 20.98 0.95
C LEU A 143 -5.98 19.69 1.81
N TYR A 144 -6.88 18.75 1.60
CA TYR A 144 -6.92 17.45 2.27
C TYR A 144 -5.85 16.50 1.76
#